data_cba93185c5f3e9f90e4f1bbfed3d4cf5
#
_entry.id   cba93185c5f3e9f90e4f1bbfed3d4cf5
#
_cell.length_a   1.000
_cell.length_b   1.000
_cell.length_c   1.000
_cell.angle_alpha   90.00
_cell.angle_beta   90.00
_cell.angle_gamma   90.00
#
_symmetry.space_group_name_H-M   'P 1'
#
loop_
_entity.id
_entity.type
_entity.pdbx_description
1 polymer ?
#
loop_
_entity_poly.entity_id
_entity_poly.type
_entity_poly.pdbx_seq_one_letter_code
_entity_poly.pdbx_strand_id
1 'polypeptide(L)'
;MILVMSTIDEFDKLLSQMTRAEKAQLLQWVVRDLGDAFPGIESSPLVCGGEPCIVRTRIPVWLLEQARRLGTSEAELLRSYPTLRAEDLANAWAYVRSHREEIERQILENEAA
;
A
#
# COMPACT_ATOMS: atom_id res chain seq x y z
N MET A 1 15.84 -14.02 -25.25
CA MET A 1 15.62 -13.33 -23.97
C MET A 1 14.18 -12.91 -23.86
N ILE A 2 13.55 -13.24 -22.77
CA ILE A 2 12.16 -12.90 -22.54
C ILE A 2 12.12 -11.61 -21.74
N LEU A 3 11.51 -10.58 -22.32
CA LEU A 3 11.21 -9.38 -21.60
C LEU A 3 9.99 -9.62 -20.72
N VAL A 4 10.22 -9.66 -19.42
CA VAL A 4 9.12 -9.79 -18.47
C VAL A 4 8.57 -8.41 -18.22
N MET A 5 7.42 -8.11 -18.80
CA MET A 5 6.66 -6.91 -18.46
C MET A 5 5.82 -7.25 -17.23
N SER A 6 5.68 -6.30 -16.32
CA SER A 6 4.77 -6.50 -15.19
C SER A 6 3.34 -6.57 -15.72
N THR A 7 2.46 -7.22 -14.95
CA THR A 7 1.03 -7.28 -15.28
C THR A 7 0.43 -5.89 -15.41
N ILE A 8 0.88 -4.95 -14.59
CA ILE A 8 0.43 -3.55 -14.65
C ILE A 8 0.80 -2.91 -15.98
N ASP A 9 2.01 -3.16 -16.48
CA ASP A 9 2.46 -2.62 -17.76
C ASP A 9 1.65 -3.16 -18.92
N GLU A 10 1.28 -4.44 -18.87
CA GLU A 10 0.42 -5.06 -19.87
C GLU A 10 -0.96 -4.41 -19.88
N PHE A 11 -1.54 -4.16 -18.71
CA PHE A 11 -2.83 -3.49 -18.58
C PHE A 11 -2.79 -2.06 -19.09
N ASP A 12 -1.71 -1.35 -18.87
CA ASP A 12 -1.57 0.01 -19.38
C ASP A 12 -1.69 0.06 -20.89
N LYS A 13 -1.08 -0.89 -21.60
CA LYS A 13 -1.21 -1.01 -23.04
C LYS A 13 -2.64 -1.29 -23.47
N LEU A 14 -3.33 -2.20 -22.77
CA LEU A 14 -4.72 -2.53 -23.07
C LEU A 14 -5.61 -1.33 -22.85
N LEU A 15 -5.41 -0.61 -21.75
CA LEU A 15 -6.20 0.59 -21.43
C LEU A 15 -6.11 1.65 -22.52
N SER A 16 -4.93 1.83 -23.13
CA SER A 16 -4.75 2.82 -24.18
C SER A 16 -5.57 2.50 -25.44
N GLN A 17 -6.01 1.25 -25.62
CA GLN A 17 -6.77 0.79 -26.77
C GLN A 17 -8.28 0.72 -26.49
N MET A 18 -8.70 0.93 -25.24
CA MET A 18 -10.09 0.81 -24.82
C MET A 18 -10.86 2.12 -24.98
N THR A 19 -12.14 2.00 -25.28
CA THR A 19 -13.04 3.16 -25.25
C THR A 19 -13.31 3.56 -23.81
N ARG A 20 -13.83 4.78 -23.62
CA ARG A 20 -14.21 5.26 -22.28
C ARG A 20 -15.27 4.37 -21.64
N ALA A 21 -16.24 3.89 -22.44
CA ALA A 21 -17.27 3.00 -21.93
C ALA A 21 -16.69 1.66 -21.47
N GLU A 22 -15.75 1.12 -22.22
CA GLU A 22 -15.06 -0.12 -21.84
C GLU A 22 -14.25 0.05 -20.56
N LYS A 23 -13.56 1.18 -20.43
CA LYS A 23 -12.82 1.49 -19.20
C LYS A 23 -13.74 1.60 -17.99
N ALA A 24 -14.91 2.21 -18.17
CA ALA A 24 -15.89 2.33 -17.09
C ALA A 24 -16.41 0.96 -16.66
N GLN A 25 -16.65 0.06 -17.60
CA GLN A 25 -17.06 -1.30 -17.30
C GLN A 25 -15.96 -2.07 -16.55
N LEU A 26 -14.72 -1.93 -17.00
CA LEU A 26 -13.59 -2.56 -16.35
C LEU A 26 -13.44 -2.08 -14.92
N LEU A 27 -13.59 -0.77 -14.69
CA LEU A 27 -13.53 -0.18 -13.36
C LEU A 27 -14.54 -0.83 -12.41
N GLN A 28 -15.78 -1.03 -12.88
CA GLN A 28 -16.80 -1.68 -12.05
C GLN A 28 -16.46 -3.12 -11.70
N TRP A 29 -15.92 -3.86 -12.64
CA TRP A 29 -15.48 -5.23 -12.36
C TRP A 29 -14.35 -5.26 -11.33
N VAL A 30 -13.39 -4.37 -11.47
CA VAL A 30 -12.26 -4.26 -10.53
C VAL A 30 -12.76 -3.89 -9.14
N VAL A 31 -13.68 -2.94 -9.04
CA VAL A 31 -14.25 -2.51 -7.76
C VAL A 31 -14.93 -3.67 -7.03
N ARG A 32 -15.68 -4.50 -7.75
CA ARG A 32 -16.32 -5.68 -7.16
C ARG A 32 -15.30 -6.67 -6.59
N ASP A 33 -14.19 -6.84 -7.31
CA ASP A 33 -13.16 -7.79 -6.95
C ASP A 33 -12.28 -7.30 -5.80
N LEU A 34 -12.15 -5.98 -5.64
CA LEU A 34 -11.33 -5.39 -4.59
C LEU A 34 -11.86 -5.63 -3.17
N GLY A 35 -13.19 -5.65 -3.02
CA GLY A 35 -13.76 -5.72 -1.68
C GLY A 35 -13.32 -4.55 -0.83
N ASP A 36 -12.61 -4.84 0.27
CA ASP A 36 -12.08 -3.84 1.21
C ASP A 36 -10.58 -3.58 1.03
N ALA A 37 -10.01 -3.98 -0.08
CA ALA A 37 -8.59 -3.74 -0.36
C ALA A 37 -8.27 -2.25 -0.42
N PHE A 38 -7.04 -1.91 -0.06
CA PHE A 38 -6.59 -0.51 -0.04
C PHE A 38 -5.37 -0.35 -0.96
N PRO A 39 -5.31 0.74 -1.75
CA PRO A 39 -4.19 0.95 -2.68
C PRO A 39 -2.82 0.93 -1.99
N GLY A 40 -1.92 0.11 -2.51
CA GLY A 40 -0.54 0.06 -2.04
C GLY A 40 -0.32 -0.60 -0.69
N ILE A 41 -1.38 -1.10 -0.05
CA ILE A 41 -1.32 -1.75 1.27
C ILE A 41 -1.83 -3.18 1.13
N GLU A 42 -1.10 -4.14 1.66
CA GLU A 42 -1.53 -5.53 1.64
C GLU A 42 -1.44 -6.14 3.04
N SER A 43 -2.33 -7.09 3.31
CA SER A 43 -2.28 -7.91 4.51
C SER A 43 -2.25 -9.37 4.09
N SER A 44 -1.28 -10.10 4.59
CA SER A 44 -1.15 -11.52 4.30
C SER A 44 -0.61 -12.22 5.54
N PRO A 45 -1.15 -13.39 5.91
CA PRO A 45 -0.63 -14.14 7.05
C PRO A 45 0.86 -14.47 6.93
N LEU A 46 1.39 -14.47 5.71
CA LEU A 46 2.79 -14.82 5.44
C LEU A 46 3.71 -13.60 5.43
N VAL A 47 3.15 -12.39 5.53
CA VAL A 47 3.92 -11.15 5.47
C VAL A 47 3.55 -10.28 6.66
N CYS A 48 4.54 -9.81 7.40
CA CYS A 48 4.36 -8.94 8.57
C CYS A 48 3.39 -9.53 9.61
N GLY A 49 3.28 -10.87 9.70
CA GLY A 49 2.37 -11.51 10.63
C GLY A 49 0.89 -11.23 10.38
N GLY A 50 0.52 -10.88 9.17
CA GLY A 50 -0.85 -10.52 8.82
C GLY A 50 -1.19 -9.05 9.00
N GLU A 51 -0.27 -8.25 9.54
CA GLU A 51 -0.47 -6.82 9.69
C GLU A 51 -0.40 -6.10 8.34
N PRO A 52 -1.15 -4.98 8.16
CA PRO A 52 -1.05 -4.20 6.93
C PRO A 52 0.37 -3.67 6.72
N CYS A 53 0.92 -3.92 5.54
CA CYS A 53 2.23 -3.39 5.19
C CYS A 53 2.26 -2.86 3.76
N ILE A 54 3.28 -2.04 3.50
CA ILE A 54 3.49 -1.45 2.18
C ILE A 54 3.82 -2.58 1.20
N VAL A 55 3.11 -2.60 0.09
CA VAL A 55 3.33 -3.56 -1.00
C VAL A 55 4.81 -3.61 -1.37
N ARG A 56 5.36 -4.80 -1.51
CA ARG A 56 6.74 -5.09 -1.93
C ARG A 56 7.83 -4.82 -0.88
N THR A 57 7.48 -4.30 0.29
CA THR A 57 8.52 -3.85 1.23
C THR A 57 8.57 -4.59 2.56
N ARG A 58 7.50 -5.26 2.95
CA ARG A 58 7.34 -5.87 4.28
C ARG A 58 7.45 -4.87 5.42
N ILE A 59 7.23 -3.59 5.14
CA ILE A 59 7.26 -2.54 6.16
C ILE A 59 5.84 -2.29 6.63
N PRO A 60 5.54 -2.56 7.94
CA PRO A 60 4.19 -2.35 8.47
C PRO A 60 3.81 -0.88 8.47
N VAL A 61 2.55 -0.59 8.17
CA VAL A 61 2.05 0.79 8.20
C VAL A 61 2.17 1.39 9.59
N TRP A 62 1.88 0.61 10.65
CA TRP A 62 1.96 1.13 12.02
C TRP A 62 3.38 1.60 12.37
N LEU A 63 4.41 0.93 11.85
CA LEU A 63 5.80 1.31 12.11
C LEU A 63 6.11 2.70 11.56
N LEU A 64 5.63 2.98 10.34
CA LEU A 64 5.81 4.30 9.73
C LEU A 64 5.05 5.37 10.49
N GLU A 65 3.84 5.07 10.93
CA GLU A 65 3.04 6.02 11.72
C GLU A 65 3.67 6.29 13.07
N GLN A 66 4.20 5.27 13.74
CA GLN A 66 4.90 5.45 15.01
C GLN A 66 6.11 6.39 14.83
N ALA A 67 6.91 6.16 13.79
CA ALA A 67 8.06 7.00 13.49
C ALA A 67 7.64 8.45 13.25
N ARG A 68 6.56 8.65 12.49
CA ARG A 68 6.01 9.99 12.23
C ARG A 68 5.60 10.70 13.52
N ARG A 69 4.93 10.00 14.44
CA ARG A 69 4.52 10.55 15.73
C ARG A 69 5.72 10.94 16.59
N LEU A 70 6.83 10.25 16.42
CA LEU A 70 8.08 10.55 17.14
C LEU A 70 8.89 11.67 16.49
N GLY A 71 8.39 12.25 15.41
CA GLY A 71 9.02 13.39 14.76
C GLY A 71 9.89 13.06 13.56
N THR A 72 9.91 11.82 13.11
CA THR A 72 10.68 11.43 11.93
C THR A 72 10.03 12.03 10.68
N SER A 73 10.82 12.74 9.86
CA SER A 73 10.33 13.35 8.63
C SER A 73 10.18 12.31 7.52
N GLU A 74 9.41 12.63 6.49
CA GLU A 74 9.29 11.76 5.32
C GLU A 74 10.63 11.55 4.63
N ALA A 75 11.45 12.59 4.56
CA ALA A 75 12.79 12.49 3.97
C ALA A 75 13.65 11.48 4.74
N GLU A 76 13.57 11.48 6.06
CA GLU A 76 14.30 10.51 6.89
C GLU A 76 13.79 9.10 6.69
N LEU A 77 12.47 8.92 6.58
CA LEU A 77 11.88 7.62 6.30
C LEU A 77 12.35 7.07 4.96
N LEU A 78 12.38 7.90 3.93
CA LEU A 78 12.84 7.50 2.61
C LEU A 78 14.33 7.12 2.59
N ARG A 79 15.13 7.78 3.43
CA ARG A 79 16.53 7.43 3.57
C ARG A 79 16.73 6.13 4.36
N SER A 80 15.93 5.94 5.41
CA SER A 80 16.04 4.76 6.28
C SER A 80 15.54 3.50 5.62
N TYR A 81 14.56 3.62 4.73
CA TYR A 81 13.94 2.50 4.02
C TYR A 81 14.06 2.71 2.52
N PRO A 82 15.19 2.31 1.91
CA PRO A 82 15.43 2.59 0.48
C PRO A 82 14.41 2.01 -0.49
N THR A 83 13.63 1.01 -0.06
CA THR A 83 12.57 0.42 -0.89
C THR A 83 11.30 1.26 -0.92
N LEU A 84 11.17 2.23 0.00
CA LEU A 84 10.00 3.12 0.04
C LEU A 84 10.10 4.20 -1.03
N ARG A 85 8.94 4.53 -1.58
CA ARG A 85 8.77 5.67 -2.49
C ARG A 85 7.84 6.67 -1.84
N ALA A 86 7.86 7.92 -2.33
CA ALA A 86 7.00 8.97 -1.80
C ALA A 86 5.51 8.57 -1.87
N GLU A 87 5.10 7.93 -2.97
CA GLU A 87 3.70 7.47 -3.10
C GLU A 87 3.32 6.41 -2.07
N ASP A 88 4.27 5.58 -1.63
CA ASP A 88 4.03 4.58 -0.59
C ASP A 88 3.68 5.26 0.73
N LEU A 89 4.37 6.34 1.06
CA LEU A 89 4.07 7.13 2.26
C LEU A 89 2.70 7.78 2.17
N ALA A 90 2.35 8.33 0.99
CA ALA A 90 1.02 8.90 0.79
C ALA A 90 -0.07 7.85 1.00
N ASN A 91 0.14 6.64 0.48
CA ASN A 91 -0.79 5.52 0.68
C ASN A 91 -0.87 5.11 2.15
N ALA A 92 0.27 5.06 2.84
CA ALA A 92 0.32 4.72 4.26
C ALA A 92 -0.46 5.74 5.09
N TRP A 93 -0.28 7.03 4.85
CA TRP A 93 -1.00 8.08 5.59
C TRP A 93 -2.49 8.04 5.33
N ALA A 94 -2.90 7.75 4.10
CA ALA A 94 -4.32 7.58 3.78
C ALA A 94 -4.90 6.35 4.50
N TYR A 95 -4.15 5.27 4.57
CA TYR A 95 -4.56 4.08 5.32
C TYR A 95 -4.75 4.39 6.81
N VAL A 96 -3.79 5.09 7.41
CA VAL A 96 -3.87 5.49 8.82
C VAL A 96 -5.14 6.30 9.08
N ARG A 97 -5.46 7.26 8.19
CA ARG A 97 -6.66 8.10 8.37
C ARG A 97 -7.95 7.28 8.38
N SER A 98 -8.03 6.23 7.59
CA SER A 98 -9.23 5.41 7.49
C SER A 98 -9.24 4.22 8.45
N HIS A 99 -8.11 3.89 9.08
CA HIS A 99 -7.98 2.72 9.95
C HIS A 99 -7.31 3.07 11.29
N ARG A 100 -7.69 4.21 11.87
CA ARG A 100 -7.04 4.73 13.08
C ARG A 100 -7.03 3.77 14.24
N GLU A 101 -8.16 3.12 14.51
CA GLU A 101 -8.27 2.21 15.64
C GLU A 101 -7.36 1.00 15.48
N GLU A 102 -7.30 0.44 14.29
CA GLU A 102 -6.43 -0.68 13.97
C GLU A 102 -4.96 -0.32 14.17
N ILE A 103 -4.54 0.81 13.61
CA ILE A 103 -3.14 1.25 13.70
C ILE A 103 -2.78 1.60 15.14
N GLU A 104 -3.67 2.27 15.86
CA GLU A 104 -3.46 2.60 17.27
C GLU A 104 -3.25 1.34 18.12
N ARG A 105 -4.07 0.35 17.89
CA ARG A 105 -3.95 -0.93 18.59
C ARG A 105 -2.60 -1.59 18.30
N GLN A 106 -2.18 -1.60 17.05
CA GLN A 106 -0.91 -2.21 16.64
C GLN A 106 0.29 -1.50 17.26
N ILE A 107 0.26 -0.17 17.32
CA ILE A 107 1.32 0.61 17.95
C ILE A 107 1.40 0.26 19.45
N LEU A 108 0.25 0.23 20.13
CA LEU A 108 0.19 -0.09 21.55
C LEU A 108 0.67 -1.52 21.84
N GLU A 109 0.27 -2.48 21.03
CA GLU A 109 0.70 -3.86 21.18
C GLU A 109 2.23 -3.99 21.03
N ASN A 110 2.81 -3.24 20.11
CA ASN A 110 4.24 -3.29 19.87
C ASN A 110 5.05 -2.52 20.91
N GLU A 111 4.50 -1.47 21.49
CA GLU A 111 5.14 -0.77 22.62
C GLU A 111 5.13 -1.60 23.88
N ALA A 112 4.11 -2.42 24.06
CA ALA A 112 3.97 -3.27 25.25
C ALA A 112 4.82 -4.54 25.21
N ALA A 113 5.35 -4.89 24.03
CA ALA A 113 6.10 -6.12 23.83
C ALA A 113 7.53 -6.09 24.42
#